data_88da5dcdc59e61e503c3bd30aaf6d5ef
#
_entry.id   88da5dcdc59e61e503c3bd30aaf6d5ef
#
_cell.length_a   1.000
_cell.length_b   1.000
_cell.length_c   1.000
_cell.angle_alpha   90.00
_cell.angle_beta   90.00
_cell.angle_gamma   90.00
#
_symmetry.space_group_name_H-M   'P 1'
#
loop_
_entity.id
_entity.type
_entity.pdbx_description
1 polymer ?
#
loop_
_entity_poly.entity_id
_entity_poly.type
_entity_poly.pdbx_seq_one_letter_code
_entity_poly.pdbx_strand_id
1 'polypeptide(L)'
;MLKKLFFCIAFFFAAAAFAAVDVNQATEADLDGVNGIGPGLSQRILAEREKGEFKDWADLIERVKGIGDKTATKFSAGGLTVQGKRFNAAAWARAQAKAKNKEGTAPRQTPTKSASPASQSAEPASQSPAAQPKP
;
A
#
# COMPACT_ATOMS: atom_id res chain seq x y z
N MET A 1 -34.14 26.74 -37.08
CA MET A 1 -33.55 27.05 -35.76
C MET A 1 -33.36 25.82 -34.87
N LEU A 2 -34.22 24.82 -34.97
CA LEU A 2 -34.13 23.57 -34.20
C LEU A 2 -32.85 22.77 -34.48
N LYS A 3 -32.35 22.73 -35.73
CA LYS A 3 -31.10 22.04 -36.09
C LYS A 3 -29.85 22.62 -35.39
N LYS A 4 -29.82 23.93 -35.15
CA LYS A 4 -28.70 24.59 -34.46
C LYS A 4 -28.72 24.29 -32.95
N LEU A 5 -29.90 24.12 -32.38
CA LEU A 5 -30.07 23.73 -30.96
C LEU A 5 -29.56 22.29 -30.72
N PHE A 6 -29.86 21.35 -31.64
CA PHE A 6 -29.36 20.00 -31.57
C PHE A 6 -27.83 19.91 -31.66
N PHE A 7 -27.21 20.77 -32.48
CA PHE A 7 -25.76 20.82 -32.64
C PHE A 7 -25.08 21.34 -31.35
N CYS A 8 -25.69 22.33 -30.66
CA CYS A 8 -25.17 22.84 -29.40
C CYS A 8 -25.30 21.82 -28.28
N ILE A 9 -26.39 21.04 -28.23
CA ILE A 9 -26.59 19.99 -27.23
C ILE A 9 -25.60 18.83 -27.43
N ALA A 10 -25.36 18.44 -28.71
CA ALA A 10 -24.37 17.41 -29.04
C ALA A 10 -22.93 17.82 -28.70
N PHE A 11 -22.61 19.11 -28.83
CA PHE A 11 -21.29 19.64 -28.48
C PHE A 11 -21.06 19.71 -26.98
N PHE A 12 -22.11 19.88 -26.16
CA PHE A 12 -22.03 19.90 -24.71
C PHE A 12 -21.81 18.50 -24.13
N PHE A 13 -22.27 17.45 -24.80
CA PHE A 13 -22.04 16.06 -24.39
C PHE A 13 -20.64 15.53 -24.73
N ALA A 14 -19.92 16.16 -25.64
CA ALA A 14 -18.56 15.75 -26.05
C ALA A 14 -17.47 16.17 -25.06
N ALA A 15 -17.76 17.04 -24.08
CA ALA A 15 -16.80 17.52 -23.09
C ALA A 15 -16.63 16.58 -21.87
N ALA A 16 -17.32 15.43 -21.83
CA ALA A 16 -17.27 14.48 -20.71
C ALA A 16 -16.16 13.42 -20.83
N ALA A 17 -15.18 13.59 -21.72
CA ALA A 17 -14.25 12.53 -22.10
C ALA A 17 -12.99 12.39 -21.21
N PHE A 18 -12.91 13.07 -20.08
CA PHE A 18 -11.97 12.72 -19.01
C PHE A 18 -12.75 12.37 -17.75
N ALA A 19 -13.60 11.37 -17.85
CA ALA A 19 -14.21 10.79 -16.66
C ALA A 19 -13.08 10.25 -15.77
N ALA A 20 -12.97 10.79 -14.57
CA ALA A 20 -12.05 10.26 -13.59
C ALA A 20 -12.37 8.77 -13.38
N VAL A 21 -11.37 7.91 -13.53
CA VAL A 21 -11.50 6.47 -13.34
C VAL A 21 -11.46 6.17 -11.86
N ASP A 22 -12.59 5.79 -11.27
CA ASP A 22 -12.61 5.39 -9.85
C ASP A 22 -12.16 3.93 -9.71
N VAL A 23 -11.15 3.69 -8.88
CA VAL A 23 -10.58 2.37 -8.67
C VAL A 23 -11.59 1.32 -8.20
N ASN A 24 -12.63 1.76 -7.46
CA ASN A 24 -13.66 0.86 -6.94
C ASN A 24 -14.71 0.48 -8.00
N GLN A 25 -14.82 1.25 -9.08
CA GLN A 25 -15.83 1.05 -10.13
C GLN A 25 -15.22 0.67 -11.47
N ALA A 26 -13.94 0.95 -11.67
CA ALA A 26 -13.23 0.73 -12.92
C ALA A 26 -13.22 -0.74 -13.34
N THR A 27 -13.35 -0.97 -14.63
CA THR A 27 -13.06 -2.27 -15.25
C THR A 27 -11.55 -2.47 -15.40
N GLU A 28 -11.11 -3.69 -15.70
CA GLU A 28 -9.70 -3.95 -15.99
C GLU A 28 -9.19 -3.08 -17.15
N ALA A 29 -10.00 -2.94 -18.20
CA ALA A 29 -9.66 -2.12 -19.35
C ALA A 29 -9.55 -0.62 -19.01
N ASP A 30 -10.40 -0.11 -18.12
CA ASP A 30 -10.31 1.27 -17.63
C ASP A 30 -9.04 1.51 -16.84
N LEU A 31 -8.66 0.54 -15.99
CA LEU A 31 -7.43 0.60 -15.21
C LEU A 31 -6.20 0.54 -16.13
N ASP A 32 -6.17 -0.36 -17.11
CA ASP A 32 -5.07 -0.47 -18.07
C ASP A 32 -4.93 0.79 -18.93
N GLY A 33 -6.01 1.55 -19.12
CA GLY A 33 -6.00 2.86 -19.77
C GLY A 33 -5.30 3.95 -18.98
N VAL A 34 -5.09 3.76 -17.67
CA VAL A 34 -4.38 4.72 -16.82
C VAL A 34 -2.87 4.58 -17.02
N ASN A 35 -2.21 5.69 -17.36
CA ASN A 35 -0.76 5.68 -17.62
C ASN A 35 0.04 5.11 -16.44
N GLY A 36 0.69 3.98 -16.68
CA GLY A 36 1.52 3.27 -15.71
C GLY A 36 0.83 2.13 -14.97
N ILE A 37 -0.45 1.90 -15.22
CA ILE A 37 -1.15 0.68 -14.83
C ILE A 37 -1.13 -0.25 -16.03
N GLY A 38 -0.62 -1.44 -15.85
CA GLY A 38 -0.64 -2.50 -16.86
C GLY A 38 -1.35 -3.74 -16.31
N PRO A 39 -1.54 -4.79 -17.14
CA PRO A 39 -2.37 -5.96 -16.81
C PRO A 39 -2.02 -6.63 -15.48
N GLY A 40 -0.75 -6.67 -15.11
CA GLY A 40 -0.32 -7.26 -13.84
C GLY A 40 -0.66 -6.41 -12.61
N LEU A 41 -0.87 -5.10 -12.79
CA LEU A 41 -1.25 -4.21 -11.69
C LEU A 41 -2.76 -4.06 -11.60
N SER A 42 -3.46 -3.96 -12.73
CA SER A 42 -4.93 -3.94 -12.76
C SER A 42 -5.52 -5.19 -12.12
N GLN A 43 -5.00 -6.37 -12.44
CA GLN A 43 -5.43 -7.62 -11.80
C GLN A 43 -5.22 -7.63 -10.29
N ARG A 44 -4.10 -7.10 -9.80
CA ARG A 44 -3.89 -6.99 -8.34
C ARG A 44 -4.86 -6.04 -7.68
N ILE A 45 -5.15 -4.92 -8.33
CA ILE A 45 -6.14 -3.95 -7.85
C ILE A 45 -7.51 -4.62 -7.78
N LEU A 46 -7.92 -5.35 -8.82
CA LEU A 46 -9.20 -6.07 -8.85
C LEU A 46 -9.27 -7.14 -7.75
N ALA A 47 -8.23 -7.95 -7.59
CA ALA A 47 -8.15 -8.99 -6.57
C ALA A 47 -8.22 -8.41 -5.14
N GLU A 48 -7.57 -7.28 -4.89
CA GLU A 48 -7.68 -6.60 -3.60
C GLU A 48 -9.05 -5.95 -3.38
N ARG A 49 -9.67 -5.44 -4.46
CA ARG A 49 -11.03 -4.90 -4.41
C ARG A 49 -12.09 -5.95 -4.06
N GLU A 50 -11.92 -7.21 -4.50
CA GLU A 50 -12.81 -8.33 -4.12
C GLU A 50 -12.84 -8.58 -2.61
N LYS A 51 -11.74 -8.29 -1.91
CA LYS A 51 -11.67 -8.37 -0.44
C LYS A 51 -12.39 -7.21 0.26
N GLY A 52 -12.72 -6.16 -0.47
CA GLY A 52 -13.41 -4.95 -0.01
C GLY A 52 -12.95 -3.72 -0.79
N GLU A 53 -13.86 -2.76 -0.93
CA GLU A 53 -13.58 -1.48 -1.59
C GLU A 53 -12.43 -0.74 -0.91
N PHE A 54 -11.68 0.01 -1.70
CA PHE A 54 -10.64 0.89 -1.18
C PHE A 54 -11.28 2.15 -0.55
N LYS A 55 -10.95 2.41 0.69
CA LYS A 55 -11.47 3.55 1.47
C LYS A 55 -10.85 4.88 1.05
N ASP A 56 -9.57 4.84 0.77
CA ASP A 56 -8.77 6.00 0.37
C ASP A 56 -7.48 5.57 -0.32
N TRP A 57 -6.66 6.55 -0.68
CA TRP A 57 -5.36 6.30 -1.29
C TRP A 57 -4.36 5.59 -0.38
N ALA A 58 -4.49 5.76 0.93
CA ALA A 58 -3.64 5.07 1.91
C ALA A 58 -3.90 3.57 1.89
N ASP A 59 -5.17 3.19 1.93
CA ASP A 59 -5.62 1.81 1.86
C ASP A 59 -5.21 1.14 0.53
N LEU A 60 -5.34 1.88 -0.59
CA LEU A 60 -4.88 1.40 -1.90
C LEU A 60 -3.37 1.13 -1.92
N ILE A 61 -2.56 2.06 -1.40
CA ILE A 61 -1.10 1.94 -1.37
C ILE A 61 -0.66 0.80 -0.45
N GLU A 62 -1.32 0.61 0.67
CA GLU A 62 -0.99 -0.42 1.65
C GLU A 62 -1.33 -1.82 1.14
N ARG A 63 -2.50 -1.98 0.53
CA ARG A 63 -3.01 -3.29 0.09
C ARG A 63 -2.42 -3.74 -1.24
N VAL A 64 -2.18 -2.83 -2.17
CA VAL A 64 -1.72 -3.18 -3.51
C VAL A 64 -0.21 -3.02 -3.64
N LYS A 65 0.51 -4.14 -3.63
CA LYS A 65 1.96 -4.13 -3.86
C LYS A 65 2.32 -3.56 -5.23
N GLY A 66 3.22 -2.59 -5.24
CA GLY A 66 3.68 -1.91 -6.45
C GLY A 66 3.10 -0.51 -6.61
N ILE A 67 2.16 -0.11 -5.75
CA ILE A 67 1.69 1.26 -5.64
C ILE A 67 2.39 1.92 -4.47
N GLY A 68 3.10 3.00 -4.73
CA GLY A 68 3.70 3.88 -3.73
C GLY A 68 3.27 5.32 -3.98
N ASP A 69 3.77 6.26 -3.19
CA ASP A 69 3.47 7.69 -3.28
C ASP A 69 3.76 8.28 -4.67
N LYS A 70 4.87 7.89 -5.29
CA LYS A 70 5.27 8.36 -6.64
C LYS A 70 4.34 7.80 -7.73
N THR A 71 3.99 6.52 -7.63
CA THR A 71 3.07 5.89 -8.58
C THR A 71 1.64 6.37 -8.38
N ALA A 72 1.19 6.56 -7.15
CA ALA A 72 -0.11 7.14 -6.82
C ALA A 72 -0.25 8.55 -7.40
N THR A 73 0.81 9.37 -7.33
CA THR A 73 0.84 10.70 -7.96
C THR A 73 0.65 10.60 -9.49
N LYS A 74 1.35 9.66 -10.15
CA LYS A 74 1.23 9.44 -11.60
C LYS A 74 -0.16 8.96 -11.99
N PHE A 75 -0.71 8.00 -11.25
CA PHE A 75 -2.04 7.45 -11.53
C PHE A 75 -3.13 8.51 -11.35
N SER A 76 -3.03 9.31 -10.29
CA SER A 76 -3.96 10.42 -10.08
C SER A 76 -3.83 11.51 -11.16
N ALA A 77 -2.63 11.78 -11.66
CA ALA A 77 -2.43 12.65 -12.80
C ALA A 77 -3.03 12.05 -14.10
N GLY A 78 -3.01 10.73 -14.23
CA GLY A 78 -3.67 9.98 -15.30
C GLY A 78 -5.20 9.86 -15.16
N GLY A 79 -5.79 10.47 -14.12
CA GLY A 79 -7.24 10.49 -13.92
C GLY A 79 -7.78 9.45 -12.94
N LEU A 80 -6.91 8.61 -12.33
CA LEU A 80 -7.34 7.66 -11.31
C LEU A 80 -7.78 8.38 -10.03
N THR A 81 -8.87 7.90 -9.45
CA THR A 81 -9.41 8.39 -8.19
C THR A 81 -9.75 7.21 -7.27
N VAL A 82 -9.80 7.47 -5.98
CA VAL A 82 -10.33 6.55 -4.97
C VAL A 82 -11.50 7.23 -4.30
N GLN A 83 -12.70 6.68 -4.45
CA GLN A 83 -13.95 7.29 -3.99
C GLN A 83 -14.11 8.74 -4.52
N GLY A 84 -13.80 8.96 -5.81
CA GLY A 84 -13.87 10.26 -6.45
C GLY A 84 -12.79 11.26 -6.02
N LYS A 85 -11.86 10.87 -5.15
CA LYS A 85 -10.80 11.75 -4.63
C LYS A 85 -9.48 11.51 -5.36
N ARG A 86 -8.82 12.59 -5.78
CA ARG A 86 -7.47 12.54 -6.32
C ARG A 86 -6.42 12.38 -5.24
N PHE A 87 -5.28 11.79 -5.57
CA PHE A 87 -4.15 11.71 -4.66
C PHE A 87 -3.56 13.08 -4.36
N ASN A 88 -3.41 13.39 -3.09
CA ASN A 88 -2.79 14.62 -2.63
C ASN A 88 -1.43 14.30 -1.99
N ALA A 89 -0.36 14.45 -2.77
CA ALA A 89 1.00 14.14 -2.32
C ALA A 89 1.43 14.99 -1.10
N ALA A 90 0.98 16.25 -1.01
CA ALA A 90 1.30 17.11 0.13
C ALA A 90 0.60 16.66 1.41
N ALA A 91 -0.67 16.27 1.32
CA ALA A 91 -1.41 15.71 2.45
C ALA A 91 -0.83 14.37 2.89
N TRP A 92 -0.44 13.52 1.94
CA TRP A 92 0.23 12.23 2.17
C TRP A 92 1.57 12.41 2.90
N ALA A 93 2.44 13.30 2.42
CA ALA A 93 3.73 13.58 3.06
C ALA A 93 3.56 14.07 4.50
N ARG A 94 2.56 14.92 4.75
CA ARG A 94 2.25 15.40 6.12
C ARG A 94 1.74 14.27 7.02
N ALA A 95 0.91 13.38 6.50
CA ALA A 95 0.40 12.22 7.23
C ALA A 95 1.53 11.26 7.62
N GLN A 96 2.46 10.99 6.70
CA GLN A 96 3.63 10.16 6.96
C GLN A 96 4.60 10.79 7.95
N ALA A 97 4.85 12.10 7.86
CA ALA A 97 5.68 12.83 8.81
C ALA A 97 5.09 12.77 10.22
N LYS A 98 3.76 12.90 10.34
CA LYS A 98 3.04 12.79 11.61
C LYS A 98 3.08 11.37 12.20
N ALA A 99 3.01 10.34 11.35
CA ALA A 99 3.13 8.94 11.76
C ALA A 99 4.53 8.61 12.28
N LYS A 100 5.58 9.04 11.57
CA LYS A 100 6.98 8.88 12.01
C LYS A 100 7.27 9.60 13.32
N ASN A 101 6.68 10.77 13.54
CA ASN A 101 6.88 11.52 14.78
C ASN A 101 6.15 10.88 15.98
N LYS A 102 5.08 10.11 15.72
CA LYS A 102 4.35 9.37 16.75
C LYS A 102 5.09 8.08 17.17
N GLU A 103 5.86 7.49 16.28
CA GLU A 103 6.67 6.30 16.55
C GLU A 103 7.99 6.62 17.27
N GLY A 104 8.47 7.87 17.17
CA GLY A 104 9.67 8.36 17.86
C GLY A 104 9.45 8.73 19.35
N THR A 105 8.23 8.64 19.89
CA THR A 105 7.92 8.99 21.28
C THR A 105 7.53 7.74 22.11
N ALA A 106 7.99 6.56 21.72
CA ALA A 106 7.95 5.42 22.63
C ALA A 106 9.09 5.60 23.66
N PRO A 107 8.83 5.51 24.97
CA PRO A 107 9.86 5.61 25.98
C PRO A 107 10.88 4.49 25.74
N ARG A 108 12.10 4.89 25.44
CA ARG A 108 13.26 4.01 25.42
C ARG A 108 13.39 3.41 26.82
N GLN A 109 12.89 2.21 27.01
CA GLN A 109 13.23 1.43 28.20
C GLN A 109 14.72 1.13 28.13
N THR A 110 15.47 1.85 28.92
CA THR A 110 16.86 1.56 29.22
C THR A 110 16.93 0.15 29.83
N PRO A 111 17.75 -0.76 29.31
CA PRO A 111 18.03 -1.98 30.00
C PRO A 111 18.88 -1.61 31.22
N THR A 112 18.29 -1.66 32.37
CA THR A 112 18.99 -1.58 33.64
C THR A 112 19.93 -2.78 33.74
N LYS A 113 21.20 -2.47 33.59
CA LYS A 113 22.31 -3.33 33.92
C LYS A 113 22.24 -3.61 35.43
N SER A 114 21.79 -4.79 35.80
CA SER A 114 22.01 -5.26 37.15
C SER A 114 23.09 -6.32 37.12
N ALA A 115 24.12 -5.98 37.83
CA ALA A 115 25.36 -6.67 37.95
C ALA A 115 25.21 -8.06 38.65
N SER A 116 26.10 -8.93 38.23
CA SER A 116 26.56 -10.13 38.91
C SER A 116 26.95 -9.86 40.37
N PRO A 117 26.98 -10.85 41.32
CA PRO A 117 28.19 -11.64 41.35
C PRO A 117 28.06 -13.14 41.76
N ALA A 118 28.96 -13.89 41.17
CA ALA A 118 29.85 -14.91 41.73
C ALA A 118 29.37 -15.90 42.83
N SER A 119 29.53 -17.15 42.59
CA SER A 119 30.46 -18.06 43.31
C SER A 119 30.15 -19.52 42.97
N GLN A 120 31.11 -20.12 42.34
CA GLN A 120 31.98 -21.21 42.81
C GLN A 120 31.41 -22.62 42.87
N SER A 121 32.14 -23.42 42.14
CA SER A 121 32.72 -24.73 42.50
C SER A 121 31.82 -25.95 42.31
N ALA A 122 32.11 -26.86 41.51
CA ALA A 122 33.09 -27.91 41.51
C ALA A 122 32.75 -28.94 40.43
N GLU A 123 33.71 -29.21 39.64
CA GLU A 123 34.00 -30.49 38.95
C GLU A 123 34.24 -31.61 40.04
N PRO A 124 34.36 -32.92 39.79
CA PRO A 124 34.58 -33.57 38.51
C PRO A 124 33.95 -34.98 38.31
N ALA A 125 34.17 -35.45 37.12
CA ALA A 125 34.59 -36.80 36.77
C ALA A 125 33.56 -37.93 36.54
N SER A 126 33.71 -38.42 35.37
CA SER A 126 34.04 -39.81 35.03
C SER A 126 32.98 -40.63 34.31
N GLN A 127 33.36 -40.98 33.18
CA GLN A 127 33.48 -42.25 32.46
C GLN A 127 32.43 -42.58 31.43
N SER A 128 32.95 -42.46 30.22
CA SER A 128 32.69 -43.34 29.07
C SER A 128 33.09 -44.81 29.43
N PRO A 129 32.75 -45.90 28.75
CA PRO A 129 32.59 -45.99 27.29
C PRO A 129 31.65 -47.11 26.76
N ALA A 130 31.46 -47.04 25.44
CA ALA A 130 31.40 -48.16 24.49
C ALA A 130 30.24 -49.16 24.48
N ALA A 131 29.55 -49.31 23.35
CA ALA A 131 29.75 -50.33 22.36
C ALA A 131 28.54 -50.49 21.42
N GLN A 132 28.78 -50.35 20.17
CA GLN A 132 28.01 -50.99 19.08
C GLN A 132 28.19 -52.51 19.14
N PRO A 133 27.42 -53.40 18.51
CA PRO A 133 27.23 -53.38 17.07
C PRO A 133 25.86 -53.89 16.53
N LYS A 134 25.65 -53.64 15.27
CA LYS A 134 24.79 -54.31 14.30
C LYS A 134 24.92 -55.84 14.28
N PRO A 135 23.99 -56.61 13.73
CA PRO A 135 23.70 -56.57 12.25
C PRO A 135 22.25 -56.23 11.90
#